data_64a09c7ab7117714f1bcccc4ee6dfb6b
#
_entry.id   64a09c7ab7117714f1bcccc4ee6dfb6b
#
_cell.length_a   1.000
_cell.length_b   1.000
_cell.length_c   1.000
_cell.angle_alpha   90.00
_cell.angle_beta   90.00
_cell.angle_gamma   90.00
#
_symmetry.space_group_name_H-M   'P 1'
#
loop_
_entity.id
_entity.type
_entity.pdbx_description
1 polymer ?
#
loop_
_entity_poly.entity_id
_entity_poly.type
_entity_poly.pdbx_seq_one_letter_code
_entity_poly.pdbx_strand_id
1 'polypeptide(L)'
;MSVIHDLMYALQAENRKGNADEIIEYGERILDESTDNSLRGGAIQSLSFTYYYAKGDAESAKKYAKMAGIYAVTVNEMMPRFLEGDDAVKYCQSNIQSLVEMIGQNSNIIMWKGKYTPEETIKTCKFVIDCYRLLYPDDNCGFYHVRFSEFYEKMAHNYLTLGDEENMFACLEKAVEHAIKFDTPIDGMFTSFMVNKVRMSSIDAVKDHTENQSGLLLKTLKKERFANLQNDSRMINLIKKLEPIAVM
;
A
#
# COMPACT_ATOMS: atom_id res chain seq x y z
N MET A 1 16.48 19.95 10.65
CA MET A 1 16.15 18.51 10.65
C MET A 1 15.04 18.18 9.66
N SER A 2 13.90 18.89 9.62
CA SER A 2 12.82 18.63 8.66
C SER A 2 13.31 18.63 7.20
N VAL A 3 14.07 19.64 6.77
CA VAL A 3 14.61 19.72 5.40
C VAL A 3 15.48 18.52 5.03
N ILE A 4 16.31 18.04 5.96
CA ILE A 4 17.16 16.84 5.75
C ILE A 4 16.29 15.59 5.61
N HIS A 5 15.23 15.49 6.38
CA HIS A 5 14.26 14.40 6.31
C HIS A 5 13.54 14.40 4.94
N ASP A 6 13.07 15.56 4.48
CA ASP A 6 12.39 15.68 3.20
C ASP A 6 13.33 15.35 2.03
N LEU A 7 14.60 15.82 2.11
CA LEU A 7 15.61 15.50 1.11
C LEU A 7 15.93 13.98 1.09
N MET A 8 16.06 13.35 2.24
CA MET A 8 16.25 11.90 2.35
C MET A 8 15.11 11.12 1.65
N TYR A 9 13.85 11.54 1.82
CA TYR A 9 12.73 10.92 1.12
C TYR A 9 12.72 11.19 -0.37
N ALA A 10 13.08 12.40 -0.81
CA ALA A 10 13.21 12.73 -2.23
C ALA A 10 14.26 11.84 -2.92
N LEU A 11 15.43 11.67 -2.31
CA LEU A 11 16.48 10.78 -2.82
C LEU A 11 16.03 9.31 -2.90
N GLN A 12 15.22 8.85 -1.94
CA GLN A 12 14.64 7.51 -2.00
C GLN A 12 13.64 7.34 -3.15
N ALA A 13 12.79 8.34 -3.36
CA ALA A 13 11.79 8.31 -4.43
C ALA A 13 12.45 8.35 -5.81
N GLU A 14 13.52 9.14 -5.96
CA GLU A 14 14.26 9.26 -7.20
C GLU A 14 15.02 7.96 -7.54
N ASN A 15 15.94 7.54 -6.71
CA ASN A 15 16.76 6.33 -6.93
C ASN A 15 17.39 5.84 -5.61
N ARG A 16 16.67 5.07 -4.81
CA ARG A 16 17.17 4.55 -3.54
C ARG A 16 18.50 3.83 -3.66
N LYS A 17 18.73 3.05 -4.72
CA LYS A 17 19.95 2.27 -4.88
C LYS A 17 21.15 3.15 -5.24
N GLY A 18 20.96 4.13 -6.13
CA GLY A 18 22.01 5.07 -6.53
C GLY A 18 22.37 6.04 -5.41
N ASN A 19 21.38 6.49 -4.66
CA ASN A 19 21.54 7.51 -3.61
C ASN A 19 21.72 6.90 -2.21
N ALA A 20 22.03 5.60 -2.11
CA ALA A 20 22.02 4.86 -0.84
C ALA A 20 22.94 5.46 0.23
N ASP A 21 24.12 5.92 -0.14
CA ASP A 21 25.11 6.48 0.81
C ASP A 21 24.63 7.81 1.40
N GLU A 22 24.05 8.69 0.57
CA GLU A 22 23.50 9.96 1.04
C GLU A 22 22.26 9.76 1.92
N ILE A 23 21.38 8.81 1.55
CA ILE A 23 20.21 8.44 2.37
C ILE A 23 20.65 7.95 3.75
N ILE A 24 21.70 7.14 3.81
CA ILE A 24 22.26 6.63 5.06
C ILE A 24 22.83 7.79 5.89
N GLU A 25 23.65 8.65 5.30
CA GLU A 25 24.24 9.81 5.98
C GLU A 25 23.14 10.70 6.59
N TYR A 26 22.12 11.06 5.82
CA TYR A 26 21.03 11.89 6.33
C TYR A 26 20.20 11.19 7.40
N GLY A 27 19.94 9.90 7.24
CA GLY A 27 19.21 9.12 8.24
C GLY A 27 19.94 9.02 9.56
N GLU A 28 21.25 8.73 9.55
CA GLU A 28 22.09 8.68 10.75
C GLU A 28 22.18 10.05 11.43
N ARG A 29 22.35 11.12 10.64
CA ARG A 29 22.35 12.48 11.16
C ARG A 29 21.02 12.85 11.84
N ILE A 30 19.88 12.45 11.29
CA ILE A 30 18.58 12.68 11.94
C ILE A 30 18.52 11.92 13.28
N LEU A 31 19.02 10.70 13.35
CA LEU A 31 19.05 9.94 14.60
C LEU A 31 19.96 10.56 15.66
N ASP A 32 21.05 11.16 15.27
CA ASP A 32 22.02 11.77 16.20
C ASP A 32 21.58 13.15 16.68
N GLU A 33 21.00 13.99 15.80
CA GLU A 33 20.77 15.39 16.08
C GLU A 33 19.29 15.70 16.44
N SER A 34 18.30 14.86 16.01
CA SER A 34 16.89 15.13 16.23
C SER A 34 16.36 14.52 17.52
N THR A 35 15.57 15.30 18.25
CA THR A 35 14.75 14.83 19.39
C THR A 35 13.30 14.56 18.98
N ASP A 36 12.91 14.89 17.74
CA ASP A 36 11.58 14.66 17.20
C ASP A 36 11.39 13.16 16.86
N ASN A 37 10.47 12.51 17.57
CA ASN A 37 10.20 11.08 17.40
C ASN A 37 9.65 10.73 16.02
N SER A 38 8.94 11.65 15.35
CA SER A 38 8.42 11.42 14.00
C SER A 38 9.55 11.38 12.98
N LEU A 39 10.44 12.37 13.02
CA LEU A 39 11.63 12.42 12.14
C LEU A 39 12.55 11.22 12.39
N ARG A 40 12.77 10.88 13.65
CA ARG A 40 13.57 9.69 14.03
C ARG A 40 12.93 8.40 13.54
N GLY A 41 11.60 8.26 13.67
CA GLY A 41 10.87 7.11 13.15
C GLY A 41 11.02 6.95 11.63
N GLY A 42 10.88 8.05 10.89
CA GLY A 42 11.11 8.08 9.44
C GLY A 42 12.56 7.71 9.06
N ALA A 43 13.54 8.23 9.79
CA ALA A 43 14.95 7.89 9.58
C ALA A 43 15.24 6.40 9.85
N ILE A 44 14.70 5.83 10.93
CA ILE A 44 14.80 4.39 11.24
C ILE A 44 14.26 3.53 10.09
N GLN A 45 13.08 3.87 9.57
CA GLN A 45 12.48 3.16 8.45
C GLN A 45 13.35 3.26 7.20
N SER A 46 13.79 4.46 6.85
CA SER A 46 14.62 4.72 5.68
C SER A 46 15.94 3.98 5.71
N LEU A 47 16.64 4.03 6.84
CA LEU A 47 17.90 3.30 7.06
C LEU A 47 17.69 1.79 6.93
N SER A 48 16.67 1.24 7.61
CA SER A 48 16.37 -0.19 7.54
C SER A 48 16.14 -0.66 6.10
N PHE A 49 15.33 0.08 5.35
CA PHE A 49 15.02 -0.28 3.96
C PHE A 49 16.19 -0.05 3.01
N THR A 50 16.98 1.00 3.19
CA THR A 50 18.14 1.28 2.35
C THR A 50 19.24 0.23 2.55
N TYR A 51 19.53 -0.15 3.78
CA TYR A 51 20.47 -1.25 4.05
C TYR A 51 19.97 -2.56 3.45
N TYR A 52 18.69 -2.88 3.59
CA TYR A 52 18.15 -4.14 3.08
C TYR A 52 18.10 -4.19 1.54
N TYR A 53 17.46 -3.19 0.91
CA TYR A 53 17.17 -3.24 -0.53
C TYR A 53 18.28 -2.69 -1.42
N ALA A 54 19.05 -1.70 -0.95
CA ALA A 54 20.08 -1.05 -1.76
C ALA A 54 21.49 -1.62 -1.50
N LYS A 55 21.82 -1.88 -0.22
CA LYS A 55 23.13 -2.40 0.17
C LYS A 55 23.16 -3.93 0.30
N GLY A 56 22.03 -4.62 0.39
CA GLY A 56 21.96 -6.06 0.66
C GLY A 56 22.43 -6.45 2.07
N ASP A 57 22.56 -5.49 2.97
CA ASP A 57 23.02 -5.67 4.35
C ASP A 57 21.83 -5.89 5.30
N ALA A 58 21.45 -7.16 5.46
CA ALA A 58 20.33 -7.56 6.31
C ALA A 58 20.62 -7.35 7.81
N GLU A 59 21.87 -7.37 8.25
CA GLU A 59 22.21 -7.20 9.66
C GLU A 59 22.09 -5.71 10.08
N SER A 60 22.62 -4.78 9.29
CA SER A 60 22.40 -3.36 9.52
C SER A 60 20.93 -2.99 9.42
N ALA A 61 20.19 -3.54 8.44
CA ALA A 61 18.75 -3.34 8.33
C ALA A 61 18.00 -3.76 9.61
N LYS A 62 18.30 -4.94 10.16
CA LYS A 62 17.71 -5.43 11.42
C LYS A 62 18.13 -4.56 12.63
N LYS A 63 19.38 -4.08 12.65
CA LYS A 63 19.85 -3.18 13.71
C LYS A 63 18.99 -1.95 13.81
N TYR A 64 18.77 -1.24 12.68
CA TYR A 64 17.91 -0.06 12.67
C TYR A 64 16.44 -0.39 12.92
N ALA A 65 15.90 -1.46 12.32
CA ALA A 65 14.51 -1.86 12.56
C ALA A 65 14.19 -2.12 14.05
N LYS A 66 15.15 -2.65 14.82
CA LYS A 66 15.00 -2.87 16.26
C LYS A 66 14.99 -1.57 17.09
N MET A 67 15.39 -0.43 16.52
CA MET A 67 15.29 0.88 17.17
C MET A 67 13.86 1.45 17.10
N ALA A 68 13.01 0.93 16.20
CA ALA A 68 11.60 1.30 16.16
C ALA A 68 10.89 0.82 17.42
N GLY A 69 9.96 1.63 17.94
CA GLY A 69 9.14 1.25 19.09
C GLY A 69 8.26 0.04 18.80
N ILE A 70 8.21 -0.91 19.74
CA ILE A 70 7.27 -2.01 19.71
C ILE A 70 5.89 -1.47 20.10
N TYR A 71 4.80 -2.15 19.71
CA TYR A 71 3.41 -1.71 19.87
C TYR A 71 2.98 -1.29 21.28
N ALA A 72 3.60 -1.82 22.32
CA ALA A 72 3.29 -1.44 23.69
C ALA A 72 3.90 -0.05 23.99
N VAL A 73 3.06 0.91 24.39
CA VAL A 73 3.42 2.29 24.74
C VAL A 73 3.74 3.16 23.50
N THR A 74 2.87 3.13 22.51
CA THR A 74 2.93 4.05 21.37
C THR A 74 2.04 5.28 21.60
N VAL A 75 2.31 6.37 20.87
CA VAL A 75 1.41 7.53 20.82
C VAL A 75 -0.01 7.09 20.43
N ASN A 76 -0.11 6.12 19.52
CA ASN A 76 -1.39 5.60 19.03
C ASN A 76 -2.19 4.86 20.10
N GLU A 77 -1.55 4.24 21.09
CA GLU A 77 -2.23 3.60 22.21
C GLU A 77 -2.61 4.63 23.30
N MET A 78 -1.74 5.59 23.54
CA MET A 78 -1.93 6.54 24.66
C MET A 78 -2.88 7.67 24.34
N MET A 79 -2.75 8.31 23.17
CA MET A 79 -3.49 9.53 22.81
C MET A 79 -5.01 9.38 22.91
N PRO A 80 -5.63 8.27 22.47
CA PRO A 80 -7.09 8.11 22.63
C PRO A 80 -7.60 8.19 24.06
N ARG A 81 -6.74 7.93 25.05
CA ARG A 81 -7.10 7.96 26.48
C ARG A 81 -7.05 9.36 27.08
N PHE A 82 -6.39 10.30 26.40
CA PHE A 82 -6.19 11.67 26.83
C PHE A 82 -7.01 12.69 26.04
N LEU A 83 -7.51 12.26 24.87
CA LEU A 83 -8.41 13.07 24.05
C LEU A 83 -9.86 12.86 24.49
N GLU A 84 -10.73 13.79 24.16
CA GLU A 84 -12.16 13.74 24.46
C GLU A 84 -13.00 13.93 23.20
N GLY A 85 -14.25 13.49 23.24
CA GLY A 85 -15.23 13.73 22.20
C GLY A 85 -14.83 13.20 20.82
N ASP A 86 -15.08 14.00 19.80
CA ASP A 86 -14.82 13.64 18.40
C ASP A 86 -13.33 13.44 18.09
N ASP A 87 -12.44 14.13 18.78
CA ASP A 87 -10.99 13.97 18.56
C ASP A 87 -10.50 12.60 19.03
N ALA A 88 -10.98 12.11 20.16
CA ALA A 88 -10.68 10.75 20.63
C ALA A 88 -11.20 9.70 19.63
N VAL A 89 -12.46 9.86 19.17
CA VAL A 89 -13.08 8.95 18.19
C VAL A 89 -12.31 8.94 16.87
N LYS A 90 -12.01 10.12 16.34
CA LYS A 90 -11.22 10.25 15.09
C LYS A 90 -9.86 9.56 15.22
N TYR A 91 -9.19 9.74 16.36
CA TYR A 91 -7.89 9.12 16.60
C TYR A 91 -7.99 7.59 16.61
N CYS A 92 -8.98 7.03 17.33
CA CYS A 92 -9.24 5.60 17.34
C CYS A 92 -9.57 5.06 15.93
N GLN A 93 -10.39 5.79 15.17
CA GLN A 93 -10.75 5.39 13.81
C GLN A 93 -9.53 5.39 12.87
N SER A 94 -8.64 6.37 12.98
CA SER A 94 -7.37 6.39 12.23
C SER A 94 -6.46 5.22 12.62
N ASN A 95 -6.43 4.84 13.90
CA ASN A 95 -5.69 3.67 14.36
C ASN A 95 -6.26 2.37 13.76
N ILE A 96 -7.59 2.21 13.73
CA ILE A 96 -8.25 1.05 13.13
C ILE A 96 -7.89 0.94 11.65
N GLN A 97 -7.92 2.04 10.89
CA GLN A 97 -7.48 2.04 9.48
C GLN A 97 -6.04 1.57 9.35
N SER A 98 -5.14 2.10 10.17
CA SER A 98 -3.72 1.71 10.16
C SER A 98 -3.51 0.24 10.48
N LEU A 99 -4.28 -0.33 11.42
CA LEU A 99 -4.21 -1.76 11.76
C LEU A 99 -4.68 -2.65 10.60
N VAL A 100 -5.77 -2.28 9.93
CA VAL A 100 -6.26 -3.02 8.75
C VAL A 100 -5.24 -2.92 7.59
N GLU A 101 -4.64 -1.76 7.37
CA GLU A 101 -3.55 -1.61 6.38
C GLU A 101 -2.35 -2.50 6.74
N MET A 102 -1.97 -2.59 8.00
CA MET A 102 -0.90 -3.48 8.46
C MET A 102 -1.23 -4.96 8.24
N ILE A 103 -2.49 -5.37 8.36
CA ILE A 103 -2.91 -6.74 8.02
C ILE A 103 -2.60 -7.00 6.54
N GLY A 104 -2.98 -6.09 5.65
CA GLY A 104 -2.70 -6.21 4.21
C GLY A 104 -1.21 -6.29 3.89
N GLN A 105 -0.41 -5.39 4.46
CA GLN A 105 1.05 -5.35 4.25
C GLN A 105 1.74 -6.64 4.75
N ASN A 106 1.42 -7.09 5.96
CA ASN A 106 1.99 -8.31 6.51
C ASN A 106 1.55 -9.55 5.73
N SER A 107 0.30 -9.59 5.27
CA SER A 107 -0.20 -10.66 4.40
C SER A 107 0.58 -10.75 3.08
N ASN A 108 0.91 -9.62 2.47
CA ASN A 108 1.78 -9.60 1.30
C ASN A 108 3.17 -10.17 1.60
N ILE A 109 3.76 -9.80 2.73
CA ILE A 109 5.09 -10.27 3.13
C ILE A 109 5.09 -11.77 3.39
N ILE A 110 4.10 -12.31 4.11
CA ILE A 110 4.06 -13.76 4.39
C ILE A 110 3.80 -14.59 3.14
N MET A 111 2.94 -14.15 2.22
CA MET A 111 2.75 -14.82 0.93
C MET A 111 4.05 -14.89 0.13
N TRP A 112 4.80 -13.79 0.07
CA TRP A 112 6.07 -13.74 -0.65
C TRP A 112 7.18 -14.54 0.05
N LYS A 113 7.41 -14.29 1.36
CA LYS A 113 8.48 -14.97 2.14
C LYS A 113 8.16 -16.44 2.39
N GLY A 114 6.89 -16.76 2.63
CA GLY A 114 6.41 -18.11 2.89
C GLY A 114 6.31 -18.99 1.64
N LYS A 115 6.48 -18.40 0.44
CA LYS A 115 6.35 -19.12 -0.84
C LYS A 115 5.01 -19.85 -0.94
N TYR A 116 3.92 -19.16 -0.62
CA TYR A 116 2.57 -19.71 -0.62
C TYR A 116 2.19 -20.29 -1.98
N THR A 117 1.45 -21.39 -1.96
CA THR A 117 0.84 -21.96 -3.18
C THR A 117 -0.19 -20.98 -3.76
N PRO A 118 -0.61 -21.15 -5.03
CA PRO A 118 -1.67 -20.34 -5.61
C PRO A 118 -2.95 -20.33 -4.76
N GLU A 119 -3.38 -21.47 -4.23
CA GLU A 119 -4.57 -21.60 -3.41
C GLU A 119 -4.42 -20.89 -2.06
N GLU A 120 -3.28 -21.00 -1.40
CA GLU A 120 -2.98 -20.30 -0.14
C GLU A 120 -2.94 -18.78 -0.38
N THR A 121 -2.36 -18.34 -1.48
CA THR A 121 -2.33 -16.93 -1.87
C THR A 121 -3.74 -16.39 -2.10
N ILE A 122 -4.59 -17.11 -2.83
CA ILE A 122 -5.99 -16.72 -3.06
C ILE A 122 -6.75 -16.62 -1.74
N LYS A 123 -6.61 -17.60 -0.85
CA LYS A 123 -7.26 -17.57 0.48
C LYS A 123 -6.79 -16.38 1.31
N THR A 124 -5.50 -16.09 1.30
CA THR A 124 -4.93 -14.95 2.02
C THR A 124 -5.42 -13.61 1.45
N CYS A 125 -5.47 -13.48 0.13
CA CYS A 125 -6.02 -12.28 -0.51
C CYS A 125 -7.50 -12.07 -0.18
N LYS A 126 -8.32 -13.14 -0.18
CA LYS A 126 -9.73 -13.08 0.24
C LYS A 126 -9.86 -12.61 1.68
N PHE A 127 -9.09 -13.17 2.60
CA PHE A 127 -9.07 -12.74 4.00
C PHE A 127 -8.78 -11.24 4.13
N VAL A 128 -7.79 -10.73 3.42
CA VAL A 128 -7.44 -9.30 3.47
C VAL A 128 -8.56 -8.44 2.88
N ILE A 129 -9.10 -8.83 1.73
CA ILE A 129 -10.23 -8.14 1.10
C ILE A 129 -11.43 -8.09 2.07
N ASP A 130 -11.71 -9.17 2.77
CA ASP A 130 -12.81 -9.23 3.74
C ASP A 130 -12.55 -8.30 4.95
N CYS A 131 -11.31 -8.18 5.44
CA CYS A 131 -10.94 -7.20 6.46
C CYS A 131 -11.24 -5.76 6.00
N TYR A 132 -10.87 -5.40 4.77
CA TYR A 132 -11.20 -4.07 4.22
C TYR A 132 -12.71 -3.89 4.04
N ARG A 133 -13.45 -4.91 3.58
CA ARG A 133 -14.91 -4.84 3.42
C ARG A 133 -15.66 -4.68 4.73
N LEU A 134 -15.17 -5.28 5.82
CA LEU A 134 -15.75 -5.05 7.16
C LEU A 134 -15.59 -3.59 7.59
N LEU A 135 -14.50 -2.94 7.19
CA LEU A 135 -14.26 -1.53 7.49
C LEU A 135 -15.02 -0.59 6.54
N TYR A 136 -15.18 -0.98 5.27
CA TYR A 136 -15.81 -0.21 4.18
C TYR A 136 -16.94 -1.01 3.51
N PRO A 137 -18.06 -1.28 4.19
CA PRO A 137 -19.10 -2.20 3.71
C PRO A 137 -19.86 -1.72 2.47
N ASP A 138 -19.90 -0.42 2.23
CA ASP A 138 -20.58 0.24 1.12
C ASP A 138 -19.63 0.66 -0.03
N ASP A 139 -18.43 0.07 -0.07
CA ASP A 139 -17.39 0.34 -1.08
C ASP A 139 -16.90 1.80 -1.11
N ASN A 140 -17.25 2.60 -0.10
CA ASN A 140 -16.70 3.95 0.10
C ASN A 140 -15.37 3.86 0.85
N CYS A 141 -14.31 3.46 0.13
CA CYS A 141 -13.01 3.17 0.73
C CYS A 141 -11.87 4.11 0.28
N GLY A 142 -12.17 5.13 -0.54
CA GLY A 142 -11.20 6.18 -0.92
C GLY A 142 -9.86 5.64 -1.41
N PHE A 143 -8.77 6.06 -0.77
CA PHE A 143 -7.41 5.58 -1.08
C PHE A 143 -7.29 4.04 -1.11
N TYR A 144 -8.05 3.32 -0.30
CA TYR A 144 -7.92 1.87 -0.18
C TYR A 144 -8.43 1.09 -1.40
N HIS A 145 -9.05 1.76 -2.39
CA HIS A 145 -9.31 1.15 -3.69
C HIS A 145 -8.05 0.57 -4.33
N VAL A 146 -6.88 1.19 -4.14
CA VAL A 146 -5.61 0.63 -4.63
C VAL A 146 -5.33 -0.76 -4.05
N ARG A 147 -5.61 -0.97 -2.76
CA ARG A 147 -5.40 -2.27 -2.11
C ARG A 147 -6.32 -3.34 -2.64
N PHE A 148 -7.60 -3.01 -2.85
CA PHE A 148 -8.53 -3.93 -3.52
C PHE A 148 -8.04 -4.30 -4.91
N SER A 149 -7.62 -3.32 -5.73
CA SER A 149 -7.08 -3.56 -7.06
C SER A 149 -5.88 -4.53 -7.03
N GLU A 150 -4.90 -4.27 -6.15
CA GLU A 150 -3.70 -5.09 -6.00
C GLU A 150 -4.01 -6.53 -5.56
N PHE A 151 -4.92 -6.72 -4.60
CA PHE A 151 -5.26 -8.07 -4.12
C PHE A 151 -6.09 -8.84 -5.14
N TYR A 152 -7.01 -8.20 -5.86
CA TYR A 152 -7.75 -8.84 -6.95
C TYR A 152 -6.84 -9.19 -8.13
N GLU A 153 -5.89 -8.32 -8.52
CA GLU A 153 -4.88 -8.63 -9.53
C GLU A 153 -4.06 -9.86 -9.13
N LYS A 154 -3.61 -9.91 -7.87
CA LYS A 154 -2.86 -11.05 -7.34
C LYS A 154 -3.68 -12.34 -7.37
N MET A 155 -4.97 -12.29 -7.01
CA MET A 155 -5.85 -13.45 -7.13
C MET A 155 -6.00 -13.89 -8.58
N ALA A 156 -6.18 -12.96 -9.52
CA ALA A 156 -6.30 -13.27 -10.94
C ALA A 156 -5.06 -14.01 -11.47
N HIS A 157 -3.85 -13.58 -11.08
CA HIS A 157 -2.61 -14.29 -11.45
C HIS A 157 -2.58 -15.72 -10.94
N ASN A 158 -3.06 -15.96 -9.73
CA ASN A 158 -3.07 -17.29 -9.14
C ASN A 158 -4.16 -18.18 -9.75
N TYR A 159 -5.34 -17.63 -10.06
CA TYR A 159 -6.36 -18.36 -10.80
C TYR A 159 -5.89 -18.74 -12.21
N LEU A 160 -5.18 -17.83 -12.91
CA LEU A 160 -4.55 -18.16 -14.20
C LEU A 160 -3.59 -19.34 -14.07
N THR A 161 -2.75 -19.35 -13.02
CA THR A 161 -1.81 -20.46 -12.76
C THR A 161 -2.55 -21.78 -12.52
N LEU A 162 -3.73 -21.76 -11.92
CA LEU A 162 -4.59 -22.92 -11.69
C LEU A 162 -5.44 -23.32 -12.90
N GLY A 163 -5.41 -22.55 -14.00
CA GLY A 163 -6.24 -22.78 -15.18
C GLY A 163 -7.71 -22.40 -14.99
N ASP A 164 -8.05 -21.63 -13.96
CA ASP A 164 -9.40 -21.17 -13.66
C ASP A 164 -9.65 -19.79 -14.28
N GLU A 165 -9.92 -19.79 -15.59
CA GLU A 165 -10.10 -18.55 -16.35
C GLU A 165 -11.35 -17.76 -15.91
N GLU A 166 -12.41 -18.42 -15.47
CA GLU A 166 -13.63 -17.76 -15.05
C GLU A 166 -13.39 -16.88 -13.80
N ASN A 167 -12.81 -17.46 -12.75
CA ASN A 167 -12.46 -16.72 -11.55
C ASN A 167 -11.33 -15.70 -11.80
N MET A 168 -10.40 -15.99 -12.70
CA MET A 168 -9.38 -15.03 -13.14
C MET A 168 -10.02 -13.77 -13.71
N PHE A 169 -10.94 -13.89 -14.68
CA PHE A 169 -11.60 -12.73 -15.28
C PHE A 169 -12.47 -11.99 -14.27
N ALA A 170 -13.21 -12.69 -13.42
CA ALA A 170 -13.99 -12.07 -12.35
C ALA A 170 -13.10 -11.22 -11.41
N CYS A 171 -11.90 -11.70 -11.09
CA CYS A 171 -10.94 -10.94 -10.31
C CYS A 171 -10.36 -9.75 -11.09
N LEU A 172 -10.03 -9.91 -12.37
CA LEU A 172 -9.55 -8.80 -13.21
C LEU A 172 -10.60 -7.69 -13.36
N GLU A 173 -11.88 -8.03 -13.50
CA GLU A 173 -12.97 -7.05 -13.53
C GLU A 173 -13.00 -6.21 -12.25
N LYS A 174 -12.87 -6.85 -11.09
CA LYS A 174 -12.80 -6.16 -9.81
C LYS A 174 -11.52 -5.32 -9.67
N ALA A 175 -10.37 -5.84 -10.10
CA ALA A 175 -9.12 -5.08 -10.10
C ALA A 175 -9.23 -3.79 -10.93
N VAL A 176 -9.82 -3.88 -12.15
CA VAL A 176 -10.05 -2.75 -13.05
C VAL A 176 -11.03 -1.75 -12.42
N GLU A 177 -12.15 -2.22 -11.86
CA GLU A 177 -13.13 -1.37 -11.19
C GLU A 177 -12.46 -0.52 -10.08
N HIS A 178 -11.69 -1.17 -9.22
CA HIS A 178 -11.03 -0.49 -8.11
C HIS A 178 -9.85 0.40 -8.56
N ALA A 179 -9.11 0.04 -9.61
CA ALA A 179 -8.05 0.89 -10.16
C ALA A 179 -8.65 2.21 -10.68
N ILE A 180 -9.73 2.15 -11.43
CA ILE A 180 -10.44 3.31 -11.94
C ILE A 180 -10.95 4.20 -10.79
N LYS A 181 -11.58 3.60 -9.77
CA LYS A 181 -12.06 4.34 -8.58
C LYS A 181 -10.92 5.02 -7.82
N PHE A 182 -9.75 4.41 -7.75
CA PHE A 182 -8.58 5.02 -7.14
C PHE A 182 -8.07 6.22 -7.92
N ASP A 183 -8.01 6.12 -9.25
CA ASP A 183 -7.51 7.18 -10.14
C ASP A 183 -8.53 8.30 -10.38
N THR A 184 -9.79 8.08 -9.99
CA THR A 184 -10.86 9.08 -10.02
C THR A 184 -11.36 9.39 -8.60
N PRO A 185 -10.51 9.98 -7.75
CA PRO A 185 -10.77 10.09 -6.32
C PRO A 185 -11.94 11.02 -6.02
N ILE A 186 -12.74 10.62 -5.04
CA ILE A 186 -13.80 11.44 -4.45
C ILE A 186 -13.29 11.99 -3.12
N ASP A 187 -13.31 13.30 -2.94
CA ASP A 187 -13.02 13.93 -1.66
C ASP A 187 -14.25 13.86 -0.74
N GLY A 188 -14.03 13.65 0.55
CA GLY A 188 -15.13 13.57 1.51
C GLY A 188 -14.77 12.83 2.79
N MET A 189 -15.81 12.40 3.48
CA MET A 189 -15.71 11.58 4.68
C MET A 189 -16.09 10.13 4.33
N PHE A 190 -15.48 9.19 5.04
CA PHE A 190 -15.95 7.81 4.99
C PHE A 190 -17.36 7.69 5.56
N THR A 191 -18.16 6.79 5.02
CA THR A 191 -19.56 6.57 5.43
C THR A 191 -19.67 5.56 6.57
N SER A 192 -18.76 4.58 6.64
CA SER A 192 -18.74 3.58 7.71
C SER A 192 -18.55 4.21 9.08
N PHE A 193 -19.41 3.85 10.05
CA PHE A 193 -19.34 4.35 11.43
C PHE A 193 -17.99 4.07 12.12
N MET A 194 -17.24 3.08 11.63
CA MET A 194 -15.91 2.74 12.13
C MET A 194 -14.83 3.75 11.72
N VAL A 195 -15.10 4.61 10.71
CA VAL A 195 -14.11 5.53 10.13
C VAL A 195 -14.71 6.88 9.70
N ASN A 196 -15.97 7.16 10.02
CA ASN A 196 -16.72 8.33 9.53
C ASN A 196 -16.23 9.70 10.07
N LYS A 197 -15.32 9.72 11.01
CA LYS A 197 -14.65 10.95 11.47
C LYS A 197 -13.30 11.17 10.77
N VAL A 198 -12.87 10.23 9.92
CA VAL A 198 -11.64 10.32 9.14
C VAL A 198 -11.98 10.80 7.73
N ARG A 199 -11.20 11.76 7.23
CA ARG A 199 -11.36 12.28 5.88
C ARG A 199 -10.68 11.34 4.88
N MET A 200 -11.34 11.10 3.76
CA MET A 200 -10.72 10.48 2.60
C MET A 200 -9.74 11.48 1.97
N SER A 201 -8.47 11.13 1.92
CA SER A 201 -7.42 11.94 1.30
C SER A 201 -6.80 11.16 0.15
N SER A 202 -7.50 11.08 -0.96
CA SER A 202 -7.01 10.40 -2.15
C SER A 202 -6.33 11.34 -3.16
N ILE A 203 -6.69 12.63 -3.14
CA ILE A 203 -6.19 13.62 -4.11
C ILE A 203 -4.68 13.78 -4.03
N ASP A 204 -4.10 13.82 -2.83
CA ASP A 204 -2.66 14.01 -2.65
C ASP A 204 -1.84 12.76 -3.01
N ALA A 205 -2.46 11.58 -2.95
CA ALA A 205 -1.78 10.32 -3.29
C ALA A 205 -1.61 10.08 -4.80
N VAL A 206 -2.34 10.83 -5.63
CA VAL A 206 -2.39 10.61 -7.10
C VAL A 206 -1.70 11.73 -7.88
N LYS A 207 -1.50 12.89 -7.24
CA LYS A 207 -1.11 14.14 -7.94
C LYS A 207 0.25 14.14 -8.61
N ASP A 208 1.22 13.39 -8.10
CA ASP A 208 2.63 13.50 -8.51
C ASP A 208 3.19 12.20 -9.08
N HIS A 209 2.33 11.21 -9.40
CA HIS A 209 2.79 9.98 -10.01
C HIS A 209 2.90 10.13 -11.53
N THR A 210 4.08 9.78 -12.08
CA THR A 210 4.32 9.66 -13.52
C THR A 210 3.49 8.55 -14.15
N GLU A 211 2.92 7.67 -13.33
CA GLU A 211 2.12 6.52 -13.71
C GLU A 211 1.03 6.29 -12.65
N ASN A 212 -0.21 6.10 -13.07
CA ASN A 212 -1.33 5.84 -12.17
C ASN A 212 -1.68 4.34 -12.06
N GLN A 213 -2.60 3.97 -11.16
CA GLN A 213 -2.96 2.56 -10.92
C GLN A 213 -3.57 1.88 -12.15
N SER A 214 -4.37 2.60 -12.92
CA SER A 214 -4.93 2.13 -14.21
C SER A 214 -3.83 1.87 -15.23
N GLY A 215 -2.78 2.70 -15.27
CA GLY A 215 -1.61 2.51 -16.13
C GLY A 215 -0.79 1.28 -15.72
N LEU A 216 -0.53 1.11 -14.43
CA LEU A 216 0.16 -0.07 -13.89
C LEU A 216 -0.59 -1.37 -14.21
N LEU A 217 -1.91 -1.37 -13.99
CA LEU A 217 -2.73 -2.53 -14.29
C LEU A 217 -2.80 -2.80 -15.80
N LEU A 218 -2.94 -1.77 -16.63
CA LEU A 218 -2.91 -1.88 -18.09
C LEU A 218 -1.62 -2.52 -18.59
N LYS A 219 -0.46 -2.07 -18.07
CA LYS A 219 0.84 -2.70 -18.37
C LYS A 219 0.86 -4.17 -17.94
N THR A 220 0.27 -4.48 -16.78
CA THR A 220 0.20 -5.87 -16.30
C THR A 220 -0.65 -6.74 -17.22
N LEU A 221 -1.81 -6.27 -17.69
CA LEU A 221 -2.67 -7.01 -18.62
C LEU A 221 -2.00 -7.27 -19.99
N LYS A 222 -1.06 -6.42 -20.40
CA LYS A 222 -0.28 -6.56 -21.65
C LYS A 222 0.99 -7.42 -21.50
N LYS A 223 1.31 -7.97 -20.30
CA LYS A 223 2.47 -8.83 -20.10
C LYS A 223 2.31 -10.21 -20.75
N GLU A 224 3.43 -10.87 -21.04
CA GLU A 224 3.53 -12.18 -21.69
C GLU A 224 2.64 -13.25 -21.04
N ARG A 225 2.48 -13.22 -19.72
CA ARG A 225 1.62 -14.18 -19.00
C ARG A 225 0.16 -14.18 -19.44
N PHE A 226 -0.33 -13.08 -20.02
CA PHE A 226 -1.68 -12.95 -20.57
C PHE A 226 -1.70 -12.97 -22.11
N ALA A 227 -0.58 -13.34 -22.77
CA ALA A 227 -0.44 -13.28 -24.24
C ALA A 227 -1.55 -14.07 -24.95
N ASN A 228 -1.86 -15.26 -24.46
CA ASN A 228 -2.88 -16.14 -25.04
C ASN A 228 -4.33 -15.58 -24.89
N LEU A 229 -4.53 -14.60 -24.02
CA LEU A 229 -5.84 -14.02 -23.73
C LEU A 229 -6.05 -12.66 -24.40
N GLN A 230 -5.06 -12.12 -25.12
CA GLN A 230 -5.15 -10.80 -25.74
C GLN A 230 -6.27 -10.66 -26.77
N ASN A 231 -6.69 -11.79 -27.39
CA ASN A 231 -7.79 -11.84 -28.34
C ASN A 231 -9.14 -12.23 -27.68
N ASP A 232 -9.17 -12.52 -26.38
CA ASP A 232 -10.43 -12.77 -25.65
C ASP A 232 -11.22 -11.47 -25.52
N SER A 233 -12.50 -11.52 -25.84
CA SER A 233 -13.38 -10.36 -25.78
C SER A 233 -13.47 -9.71 -24.39
N ARG A 234 -13.35 -10.52 -23.32
CA ARG A 234 -13.32 -10.05 -21.92
C ARG A 234 -12.04 -9.24 -21.67
N MET A 235 -10.87 -9.74 -22.11
CA MET A 235 -9.58 -9.04 -21.98
C MET A 235 -9.61 -7.72 -22.74
N ILE A 236 -10.08 -7.73 -24.00
CA ILE A 236 -10.21 -6.53 -24.82
C ILE A 236 -11.10 -5.49 -24.11
N ASN A 237 -12.20 -5.92 -23.49
CA ASN A 237 -13.09 -5.04 -22.74
C ASN A 237 -12.40 -4.41 -21.51
N LEU A 238 -11.60 -5.18 -20.75
CA LEU A 238 -10.86 -4.67 -19.60
C LEU A 238 -9.83 -3.62 -20.02
N ILE A 239 -9.09 -3.90 -21.07
CA ILE A 239 -8.10 -2.97 -21.65
C ILE A 239 -8.80 -1.66 -22.09
N LYS A 240 -9.91 -1.74 -22.82
CA LYS A 240 -10.68 -0.57 -23.24
C LYS A 240 -11.22 0.28 -22.10
N LYS A 241 -11.54 -0.31 -20.95
CA LYS A 241 -11.95 0.44 -19.74
C LYS A 241 -10.81 1.23 -19.12
N LEU A 242 -9.58 0.69 -19.15
CA LEU A 242 -8.41 1.32 -18.55
C LEU A 242 -7.78 2.41 -19.44
N GLU A 243 -7.72 2.20 -20.76
CA GLU A 243 -7.01 3.08 -21.69
C GLU A 243 -7.37 4.57 -21.59
N PRO A 244 -8.63 4.98 -21.37
CA PRO A 244 -8.97 6.41 -21.25
C PRO A 244 -8.47 7.08 -19.97
N ILE A 245 -8.12 6.29 -18.94
CA ILE A 245 -7.76 6.77 -17.60
C ILE A 245 -6.27 6.55 -17.33
N ALA A 246 -5.67 5.56 -17.98
CA ALA A 246 -4.29 5.16 -17.77
C ALA A 246 -3.31 6.30 -18.14
N VAL A 247 -2.47 6.68 -17.18
CA VAL A 247 -1.28 7.50 -17.37
C VAL A 247 -0.07 6.56 -17.33
N MET A 248 0.80 6.63 -18.36
CA MET A 248 1.93 5.70 -18.53
C MET A 248 3.23 6.47 -18.77
#